data_b860b10fb5b0cc138128498304d98e7c
#
_entry.id   b860b10fb5b0cc138128498304d98e7c
#
_cell.length_a   1.000
_cell.length_b   1.000
_cell.length_c   1.000
_cell.angle_alpha   90.00
_cell.angle_beta   90.00
_cell.angle_gamma   90.00
#
_symmetry.space_group_name_H-M   'P 1'
#
loop_
_entity.id
_entity.type
_entity.pdbx_description
1 polymer ?
#
loop_
_entity_poly.entity_id
_entity_poly.type
_entity_poly.pdbx_seq_one_letter_code
_entity_poly.pdbx_strand_id
1 'polypeptide(L)'
;MNNGVKEFHLVAEPVIREMAPGFKAHLWGYNGQSPGPTIEVVEGDRVRIFVTNRLPEHTSIHWHGQRLPNGMDGVTGLNQPGISPGKTFVYEFTARRPGTFMYHPHADEMTQMAMGMMGFWITHPRGQHPLIESVDRDFCFLLNAYDIDPGSYTPKIMTMLDFNIWSWNSRVFPGIDSLNVRLNDKVRIRIGNLTMTNHPIHLHGHEFLVTGTDGGPTPKSTRRYEVTQDIAVGQMRQLEFIASEEGDWAFHCHKSHHTMNAMGHDVPTLIGVDHRGLAKRISKLIPDYMVMGERGMADMAEMEMPLPENTIPMMTGEGPFGSVEMGGMFSVLKVRKDQKPGDTKDPGWYQHPKGTVAYEWTGEPLPPATRSNAAGASAMPRVSAKELEVQIRKPGPNKPSGHQH
;
A
#
# COMPACT_ATOMS: atom_id res chain seq x y z
N MET A 1 22.64 24.83 -5.64
CA MET A 1 22.35 25.75 -4.50
C MET A 1 22.59 27.19 -4.98
N ASN A 2 21.61 28.04 -4.84
CA ASN A 2 21.71 29.44 -5.19
C ASN A 2 21.74 30.27 -3.89
N ASN A 3 22.85 30.92 -3.58
CA ASN A 3 23.08 31.67 -2.33
C ASN A 3 22.72 30.92 -1.01
N GLY A 4 23.08 29.63 -0.91
CA GLY A 4 22.80 28.82 0.27
C GLY A 4 21.36 28.28 0.39
N VAL A 5 20.52 28.53 -0.61
CA VAL A 5 19.14 28.01 -0.70
C VAL A 5 19.12 26.79 -1.61
N LYS A 6 18.48 25.70 -1.18
CA LYS A 6 18.20 24.54 -2.04
C LYS A 6 16.95 24.81 -2.86
N GLU A 7 17.08 24.75 -4.17
CA GLU A 7 15.96 25.02 -5.09
C GLU A 7 15.46 23.71 -5.68
N PHE A 8 14.13 23.57 -5.74
CA PHE A 8 13.40 22.45 -6.35
C PHE A 8 12.36 23.02 -7.31
N HIS A 9 12.03 22.24 -8.35
CA HIS A 9 10.94 22.58 -9.24
C HIS A 9 10.03 21.38 -9.41
N LEU A 10 8.79 21.52 -9.00
CA LEU A 10 7.72 20.54 -9.20
C LEU A 10 6.76 21.06 -10.26
N VAL A 11 6.55 20.26 -11.29
CA VAL A 11 5.56 20.50 -12.34
C VAL A 11 4.41 19.55 -12.13
N ALA A 12 3.25 20.07 -11.70
CA ALA A 12 2.01 19.30 -11.60
C ALA A 12 1.44 19.10 -13.01
N GLU A 13 1.30 17.87 -13.47
CA GLU A 13 0.92 17.57 -14.85
C GLU A 13 0.28 16.17 -14.99
N PRO A 14 -0.50 15.92 -16.07
CA PRO A 14 -0.95 14.57 -16.41
C PRO A 14 0.24 13.65 -16.70
N VAL A 15 0.16 12.41 -16.23
CA VAL A 15 1.21 11.40 -16.38
C VAL A 15 0.60 10.04 -16.77
N ILE A 16 1.39 9.21 -17.44
CA ILE A 16 1.04 7.81 -17.67
C ILE A 16 1.93 6.96 -16.77
N ARG A 17 1.32 6.17 -15.91
CA ARG A 17 2.03 5.29 -14.98
C ARG A 17 1.83 3.84 -15.39
N GLU A 18 2.90 3.12 -15.68
CA GLU A 18 2.85 1.66 -15.74
C GLU A 18 2.85 1.12 -14.30
N MET A 19 1.72 0.55 -13.89
CA MET A 19 1.51 0.05 -12.53
C MET A 19 1.99 -1.38 -12.37
N ALA A 20 1.91 -2.17 -13.44
CA ALA A 20 2.49 -3.50 -13.60
C ALA A 20 2.76 -3.73 -15.09
N PRO A 21 3.56 -4.73 -15.47
CA PRO A 21 3.78 -5.05 -16.89
C PRO A 21 2.47 -5.18 -17.66
N GLY A 22 2.27 -4.32 -18.68
CA GLY A 22 1.06 -4.30 -19.51
C GLY A 22 -0.17 -3.60 -18.91
N PHE A 23 -0.10 -3.13 -17.67
CA PHE A 23 -1.17 -2.39 -17.02
C PHE A 23 -0.75 -0.94 -16.75
N LYS A 24 -1.45 0.01 -17.36
CA LYS A 24 -1.14 1.46 -17.29
C LYS A 24 -2.31 2.24 -16.75
N ALA A 25 -2.02 3.32 -16.03
CA ALA A 25 -3.01 4.28 -15.56
C ALA A 25 -2.67 5.69 -16.06
N HIS A 26 -3.71 6.43 -16.45
CA HIS A 26 -3.64 7.86 -16.74
C HIS A 26 -3.88 8.62 -15.44
N LEU A 27 -2.80 9.09 -14.85
CA LEU A 27 -2.79 9.74 -13.56
C LEU A 27 -2.44 11.23 -13.70
N TRP A 28 -2.46 11.95 -12.58
CA TRP A 28 -1.78 13.21 -12.41
C TRP A 28 -0.61 13.02 -11.44
N GLY A 29 0.44 13.78 -11.66
CA GLY A 29 1.64 13.63 -10.85
C GLY A 29 2.53 14.86 -10.89
N TYR A 30 3.77 14.65 -10.51
CA TYR A 30 4.77 15.71 -10.51
C TYR A 30 6.00 15.26 -11.31
N ASN A 31 6.48 16.14 -12.21
CA ASN A 31 7.68 15.89 -13.03
C ASN A 31 7.61 14.57 -13.81
N GLY A 32 6.47 14.30 -14.47
CA GLY A 32 6.27 13.14 -15.34
C GLY A 32 6.04 11.82 -14.60
N GLN A 33 5.83 11.82 -13.28
CA GLN A 33 5.68 10.60 -12.50
C GLN A 33 4.66 10.72 -11.35
N SER A 34 4.14 9.57 -10.91
CA SER A 34 3.42 9.36 -9.66
C SER A 34 3.98 8.11 -8.96
N PRO A 35 4.38 8.20 -7.66
CA PRO A 35 4.57 9.43 -6.89
C PRO A 35 5.57 10.39 -7.54
N GLY A 36 5.46 11.68 -7.21
CA GLY A 36 6.42 12.71 -7.60
C GLY A 36 7.82 12.45 -7.02
N PRO A 37 8.81 13.26 -7.40
CA PRO A 37 10.18 13.12 -6.89
C PRO A 37 10.24 13.18 -5.37
N THR A 38 11.05 12.32 -4.76
CA THR A 38 11.36 12.46 -3.33
C THR A 38 12.21 13.71 -3.11
N ILE A 39 11.73 14.62 -2.27
CA ILE A 39 12.49 15.80 -1.86
C ILE A 39 13.36 15.40 -0.66
N GLU A 40 14.68 15.50 -0.82
CA GLU A 40 15.63 15.20 0.24
C GLU A 40 16.42 16.44 0.64
N VAL A 41 16.36 16.77 1.92
CA VAL A 41 17.02 17.94 2.51
C VAL A 41 17.68 17.58 3.84
N VAL A 42 18.54 18.47 4.33
CA VAL A 42 19.16 18.34 5.65
C VAL A 42 18.48 19.33 6.60
N GLU A 43 18.33 18.94 7.84
CA GLU A 43 17.82 19.81 8.92
C GLU A 43 18.54 21.16 8.90
N GLY A 44 17.76 22.25 8.91
CA GLY A 44 18.26 23.62 8.82
C GLY A 44 18.49 24.12 7.40
N ASP A 45 18.31 23.30 6.37
CA ASP A 45 18.37 23.80 4.99
C ASP A 45 17.21 24.77 4.71
N ARG A 46 17.55 25.89 4.12
CA ARG A 46 16.55 26.79 3.54
C ARG A 46 16.20 26.28 2.14
N VAL A 47 14.91 26.08 1.89
CA VAL A 47 14.39 25.58 0.63
C VAL A 47 13.58 26.63 -0.10
N ARG A 48 13.64 26.59 -1.42
CA ARG A 48 12.78 27.35 -2.34
C ARG A 48 12.22 26.34 -3.34
N ILE A 49 10.89 26.20 -3.37
CA ILE A 49 10.23 25.22 -4.21
C ILE A 49 9.30 25.96 -5.16
N PHE A 50 9.61 25.85 -6.45
CA PHE A 50 8.75 26.34 -7.51
C PHE A 50 7.75 25.25 -7.86
N VAL A 51 6.45 25.59 -7.87
CA VAL A 51 5.38 24.68 -8.24
C VAL A 51 4.66 25.25 -9.44
N THR A 52 4.85 24.62 -10.58
CA THR A 52 4.21 25.01 -11.84
C THR A 52 3.02 24.10 -12.10
N ASN A 53 1.86 24.70 -12.37
CA ASN A 53 0.63 23.97 -12.67
C ASN A 53 0.44 23.83 -14.18
N ARG A 54 0.45 22.58 -14.68
CA ARG A 54 0.08 22.19 -16.04
C ARG A 54 -1.16 21.30 -16.07
N LEU A 55 -1.90 21.23 -14.96
CA LEU A 55 -3.18 20.53 -14.91
C LEU A 55 -4.28 21.38 -15.58
N PRO A 56 -5.42 20.78 -15.93
CA PRO A 56 -6.56 21.50 -16.48
C PRO A 56 -7.30 22.37 -15.45
N GLU A 57 -7.03 22.19 -14.16
CA GLU A 57 -7.65 22.91 -13.05
C GLU A 57 -6.61 23.55 -12.13
N HIS A 58 -7.06 24.38 -11.16
CA HIS A 58 -6.17 24.94 -10.16
C HIS A 58 -5.65 23.85 -9.19
N THR A 59 -4.46 24.07 -8.64
CA THR A 59 -3.84 23.15 -7.65
C THR A 59 -3.17 23.94 -6.52
N SER A 60 -2.67 23.25 -5.54
CA SER A 60 -1.75 23.75 -4.52
C SER A 60 -0.87 22.58 -4.03
N ILE A 61 0.08 22.86 -3.15
CA ILE A 61 0.83 21.80 -2.45
C ILE A 61 0.83 22.07 -0.95
N HIS A 62 0.43 21.08 -0.18
CA HIS A 62 0.61 21.00 1.25
C HIS A 62 1.85 20.16 1.59
N TRP A 63 2.67 20.69 2.51
CA TRP A 63 3.90 20.05 2.98
C TRP A 63 3.60 19.31 4.28
N HIS A 64 3.02 18.16 4.16
CA HIS A 64 2.43 17.38 5.25
C HIS A 64 3.46 17.03 6.32
N GLY A 65 3.21 17.51 7.54
CA GLY A 65 4.06 17.28 8.70
C GLY A 65 5.20 18.28 8.87
N GLN A 66 5.43 19.21 7.95
CA GLN A 66 6.47 20.22 8.08
C GLN A 66 6.08 21.34 9.06
N ARG A 67 7.07 21.84 9.81
CA ARG A 67 6.92 23.07 10.63
C ARG A 67 7.39 24.27 9.80
N LEU A 68 6.47 25.02 9.26
CA LEU A 68 6.70 26.11 8.32
C LEU A 68 5.85 27.34 8.64
N PRO A 69 6.12 28.52 8.05
CA PRO A 69 5.25 29.68 8.16
C PRO A 69 3.86 29.38 7.58
N ASN A 70 2.80 29.83 8.25
CA ASN A 70 1.41 29.55 7.86
C ASN A 70 1.10 29.87 6.38
N GLY A 71 1.60 30.99 5.84
CA GLY A 71 1.42 31.34 4.43
C GLY A 71 2.13 30.43 3.42
N MET A 72 2.90 29.42 3.87
CA MET A 72 3.57 28.42 3.04
C MET A 72 2.93 27.03 3.17
N ASP A 73 1.84 26.90 3.92
CA ASP A 73 1.22 25.61 4.25
C ASP A 73 0.44 25.00 3.08
N GLY A 74 -0.01 25.80 2.15
CA GLY A 74 -0.52 25.32 0.85
C GLY A 74 -2.00 25.01 0.78
N VAL A 75 -2.79 25.31 1.82
CA VAL A 75 -4.23 25.06 1.81
C VAL A 75 -4.93 26.16 1.00
N THR A 76 -5.54 25.77 -0.12
CA THR A 76 -6.25 26.69 -1.01
C THR A 76 -7.44 27.33 -0.29
N GLY A 77 -7.54 28.65 -0.39
CA GLY A 77 -8.60 29.44 0.23
C GLY A 77 -8.35 29.80 1.70
N LEU A 78 -7.39 29.11 2.36
CA LEU A 78 -7.02 29.41 3.76
C LEU A 78 -5.66 30.12 3.84
N ASN A 79 -4.61 29.51 3.30
CA ASN A 79 -3.25 30.04 3.38
C ASN A 79 -2.83 30.75 2.09
N GLN A 80 -3.43 30.40 0.96
CA GLN A 80 -3.11 30.92 -0.36
C GLN A 80 -4.29 30.82 -1.34
N PRO A 81 -4.28 31.55 -2.46
CA PRO A 81 -5.13 31.22 -3.60
C PRO A 81 -4.62 29.96 -4.32
N GLY A 82 -5.51 29.28 -5.05
CA GLY A 82 -5.10 28.17 -5.91
C GLY A 82 -4.14 28.61 -7.01
N ILE A 83 -3.21 27.75 -7.38
CA ILE A 83 -2.29 27.94 -8.51
C ILE A 83 -3.08 27.65 -9.79
N SER A 84 -3.47 28.68 -10.53
CA SER A 84 -4.20 28.52 -11.79
C SER A 84 -3.35 27.78 -12.85
N PRO A 85 -3.99 27.11 -13.84
CA PRO A 85 -3.29 26.51 -14.96
C PRO A 85 -2.29 27.48 -15.63
N GLY A 86 -1.08 26.99 -15.90
CA GLY A 86 0.01 27.75 -16.49
C GLY A 86 0.75 28.69 -15.52
N LYS A 87 0.38 28.76 -14.24
CA LYS A 87 1.03 29.63 -13.24
C LYS A 87 2.04 28.82 -12.40
N THR A 88 2.99 29.57 -11.82
CA THR A 88 3.99 29.04 -10.89
C THR A 88 3.92 29.80 -9.58
N PHE A 89 3.84 29.06 -8.46
CA PHE A 89 3.97 29.63 -7.12
C PHE A 89 5.31 29.22 -6.52
N VAL A 90 5.75 29.99 -5.52
CA VAL A 90 7.01 29.77 -4.83
C VAL A 90 6.75 29.57 -3.34
N TYR A 91 7.29 28.49 -2.80
CA TYR A 91 7.26 28.18 -1.36
C TYR A 91 8.67 28.28 -0.82
N GLU A 92 8.86 29.09 0.24
CA GLU A 92 10.15 29.26 0.89
C GLU A 92 10.04 29.04 2.40
N PHE A 93 10.80 28.09 2.90
CA PHE A 93 10.85 27.83 4.33
C PHE A 93 12.15 27.09 4.71
N THR A 94 12.34 26.85 6.01
CA THR A 94 13.47 26.08 6.53
C THR A 94 12.99 24.72 6.98
N ALA A 95 13.65 23.64 6.55
CA ALA A 95 13.43 22.28 7.04
C ALA A 95 13.90 22.18 8.50
N ARG A 96 12.97 22.13 9.45
CA ARG A 96 13.28 22.36 10.88
C ARG A 96 13.51 21.10 11.68
N ARG A 97 13.13 19.94 11.22
CA ARG A 97 13.28 18.68 11.96
C ARG A 97 13.53 17.50 11.02
N PRO A 98 14.37 16.54 11.44
CA PRO A 98 14.57 15.32 10.67
C PRO A 98 13.36 14.40 10.78
N GLY A 99 13.13 13.61 9.73
CA GLY A 99 12.03 12.65 9.67
C GLY A 99 11.58 12.35 8.26
N THR A 100 10.50 11.58 8.20
CA THR A 100 9.81 11.20 6.97
C THR A 100 8.49 11.93 6.89
N PHE A 101 8.24 12.62 5.79
CA PHE A 101 7.09 13.46 5.54
C PHE A 101 6.58 13.23 4.12
N MET A 102 5.46 13.86 3.78
CA MET A 102 4.84 13.77 2.46
C MET A 102 4.54 15.15 1.90
N TYR A 103 4.29 15.23 0.62
CA TYR A 103 3.63 16.38 0.02
C TYR A 103 2.52 15.90 -0.91
N HIS A 104 1.42 16.65 -0.93
CA HIS A 104 0.25 16.34 -1.74
C HIS A 104 -0.55 17.63 -2.02
N PRO A 105 -1.45 17.64 -3.01
CA PRO A 105 -2.32 18.80 -3.25
C PRO A 105 -3.28 19.04 -2.08
N HIS A 106 -3.67 20.30 -1.92
CA HIS A 106 -4.73 20.72 -0.99
C HIS A 106 -5.68 21.73 -1.68
N ALA A 107 -5.97 21.44 -2.95
CA ALA A 107 -6.97 22.08 -3.80
C ALA A 107 -7.67 20.96 -4.58
N ASP A 108 -8.98 20.91 -4.58
CA ASP A 108 -9.77 19.76 -5.06
C ASP A 108 -9.12 18.42 -4.68
N GLU A 109 -8.89 18.26 -3.40
CA GLU A 109 -8.09 17.15 -2.84
C GLU A 109 -8.66 15.81 -3.24
N MET A 110 -9.98 15.67 -3.27
CA MET A 110 -10.66 14.44 -3.67
C MET A 110 -10.25 13.99 -5.07
N THR A 111 -10.31 14.88 -6.07
CA THR A 111 -9.92 14.58 -7.44
C THR A 111 -8.41 14.35 -7.54
N GLN A 112 -7.61 15.27 -7.02
CA GLN A 112 -6.17 15.26 -7.24
C GLN A 112 -5.46 14.11 -6.53
N MET A 113 -5.94 13.72 -5.33
CA MET A 113 -5.44 12.54 -4.62
C MET A 113 -5.87 11.24 -5.32
N ALA A 114 -7.13 11.15 -5.75
CA ALA A 114 -7.62 9.99 -6.52
C ALA A 114 -6.87 9.80 -7.85
N MET A 115 -6.39 10.90 -8.44
CA MET A 115 -5.57 10.89 -9.65
C MET A 115 -4.09 10.59 -9.39
N GLY A 116 -3.65 10.42 -8.12
CA GLY A 116 -2.31 9.94 -7.77
C GLY A 116 -1.27 11.01 -7.46
N MET A 117 -1.70 12.26 -7.19
CA MET A 117 -0.78 13.36 -6.87
C MET A 117 -0.26 13.24 -5.44
N MET A 118 1.00 12.86 -5.28
CA MET A 118 1.67 12.67 -4.00
C MET A 118 3.18 12.59 -4.17
N GLY A 119 3.93 12.81 -3.09
CA GLY A 119 5.37 12.58 -3.07
C GLY A 119 5.93 12.52 -1.65
N PHE A 120 7.15 11.98 -1.53
CA PHE A 120 7.89 11.93 -0.27
C PHE A 120 8.67 13.21 -0.03
N TRP A 121 8.78 13.56 1.25
CA TRP A 121 9.74 14.50 1.78
C TRP A 121 10.56 13.84 2.88
N ILE A 122 11.88 13.85 2.75
CA ILE A 122 12.80 13.33 3.77
C ILE A 122 13.71 14.46 4.24
N THR A 123 13.71 14.71 5.54
CA THR A 123 14.70 15.59 6.17
C THR A 123 15.72 14.75 6.91
N HIS A 124 16.95 14.76 6.44
CA HIS A 124 18.07 14.11 7.12
C HIS A 124 18.56 14.95 8.31
N PRO A 125 19.03 14.34 9.38
CA PRO A 125 19.61 15.10 10.50
C PRO A 125 20.91 15.79 10.06
N ARG A 126 21.19 16.95 10.66
CA ARG A 126 22.47 17.62 10.46
C ARG A 126 23.52 17.02 11.41
N GLY A 127 24.25 16.03 10.90
CA GLY A 127 25.24 15.30 11.68
C GLY A 127 24.65 14.13 12.49
N GLN A 128 25.34 13.71 13.53
CA GLN A 128 24.88 12.62 14.40
C GLN A 128 23.61 13.02 15.16
N HIS A 129 22.66 12.12 15.21
CA HIS A 129 21.39 12.35 15.90
C HIS A 129 21.12 11.22 16.90
N PRO A 130 20.72 11.52 18.16
CA PRO A 130 20.60 10.51 19.22
C PRO A 130 19.51 9.45 18.95
N LEU A 131 18.53 9.78 18.09
CA LEU A 131 17.38 8.93 17.80
C LEU A 131 17.38 8.36 16.37
N ILE A 132 18.26 8.83 15.48
CA ILE A 132 18.33 8.40 14.08
C ILE A 132 19.70 7.79 13.84
N GLU A 133 19.72 6.53 13.48
CA GLU A 133 20.94 5.80 13.17
C GLU A 133 21.13 5.70 11.65
N SER A 134 22.35 5.53 11.20
CA SER A 134 22.63 5.20 9.80
C SER A 134 22.10 3.81 9.48
N VAL A 135 21.71 3.62 8.22
CA VAL A 135 21.27 2.32 7.68
C VAL A 135 22.02 2.04 6.38
N ASP A 136 22.13 0.76 6.05
CA ASP A 136 22.75 0.32 4.80
C ASP A 136 21.77 0.44 3.62
N ARG A 137 20.47 0.29 3.91
CA ARG A 137 19.40 0.36 2.90
C ARG A 137 18.21 1.16 3.45
N ASP A 138 17.67 2.03 2.61
CA ASP A 138 16.54 2.91 2.95
C ASP A 138 15.51 2.87 1.80
N PHE A 139 14.32 2.33 2.06
CA PHE A 139 13.25 2.16 1.09
C PHE A 139 12.08 3.06 1.42
N CYS A 140 11.37 3.54 0.39
CA CYS A 140 10.25 4.46 0.52
C CYS A 140 9.03 3.93 -0.22
N PHE A 141 7.89 3.83 0.48
CA PHE A 141 6.61 3.40 -0.09
C PHE A 141 5.50 4.39 0.27
N LEU A 142 4.94 5.05 -0.74
CA LEU A 142 3.67 5.76 -0.61
C LEU A 142 2.54 4.83 -1.00
N LEU A 143 1.58 4.70 -0.09
CA LEU A 143 0.38 3.90 -0.29
C LEU A 143 -0.67 4.76 -0.98
N ASN A 144 -1.26 4.26 -2.06
CA ASN A 144 -2.39 4.87 -2.72
C ASN A 144 -3.36 3.80 -3.23
N ALA A 145 -4.61 4.19 -3.46
CA ALA A 145 -5.67 3.32 -3.95
C ALA A 145 -6.36 3.96 -5.16
N TYR A 146 -6.74 3.13 -6.12
CA TYR A 146 -7.41 3.56 -7.33
C TYR A 146 -8.63 2.66 -7.61
N ASP A 147 -9.62 3.23 -8.28
CA ASP A 147 -10.71 2.48 -8.87
C ASP A 147 -10.64 2.65 -10.39
N ILE A 148 -10.18 1.62 -11.09
CA ILE A 148 -9.96 1.62 -12.53
C ILE A 148 -10.75 0.45 -13.12
N ASP A 149 -11.77 0.74 -13.93
CA ASP A 149 -12.54 -0.33 -14.57
C ASP A 149 -11.66 -1.17 -15.51
N PRO A 150 -11.89 -2.49 -15.58
CA PRO A 150 -11.26 -3.33 -16.56
C PRO A 150 -11.39 -2.76 -17.99
N GLY A 151 -10.28 -2.69 -18.71
CA GLY A 151 -10.25 -2.11 -20.07
C GLY A 151 -10.17 -0.58 -20.10
N SER A 152 -10.20 0.10 -18.96
CA SER A 152 -10.02 1.56 -18.87
C SER A 152 -8.63 1.94 -18.37
N TYR A 153 -8.32 3.24 -18.43
CA TYR A 153 -7.01 3.78 -18.03
C TYR A 153 -7.11 4.83 -16.92
N THR A 154 -8.27 5.42 -16.70
CA THR A 154 -8.42 6.57 -15.82
C THR A 154 -9.15 6.17 -14.55
N PRO A 155 -8.61 6.52 -13.36
CA PRO A 155 -9.29 6.28 -12.10
C PRO A 155 -10.62 7.01 -12.00
N LYS A 156 -11.60 6.39 -11.34
CA LYS A 156 -12.85 7.04 -10.92
C LYS A 156 -12.57 7.87 -9.67
N ILE A 157 -12.87 9.15 -9.74
CA ILE A 157 -12.60 10.09 -8.64
C ILE A 157 -13.65 10.04 -7.53
N MET A 158 -14.82 9.51 -7.79
CA MET A 158 -15.93 9.48 -6.83
C MET A 158 -15.90 8.29 -5.87
N THR A 159 -15.00 7.34 -6.08
CA THR A 159 -14.89 6.15 -5.23
C THR A 159 -14.28 6.51 -3.88
N MET A 160 -14.96 6.11 -2.79
CA MET A 160 -14.56 6.41 -1.42
C MET A 160 -14.03 5.19 -0.66
N LEU A 161 -14.57 3.99 -0.93
CA LEU A 161 -14.26 2.77 -0.18
C LEU A 161 -13.93 1.58 -1.10
N ASP A 162 -14.67 1.40 -2.17
CA ASP A 162 -14.63 0.20 -3.02
C ASP A 162 -13.55 0.32 -4.13
N PHE A 163 -12.33 0.59 -3.69
CA PHE A 163 -11.18 0.58 -4.60
C PHE A 163 -10.85 -0.84 -5.05
N ASN A 164 -10.44 -0.96 -6.31
CA ASN A 164 -10.04 -2.25 -6.88
C ASN A 164 -8.52 -2.39 -7.10
N ILE A 165 -7.76 -1.31 -7.02
CA ILE A 165 -6.30 -1.28 -7.17
C ILE A 165 -5.67 -0.68 -5.91
N TRP A 166 -4.93 -1.50 -5.17
CA TRP A 166 -4.20 -1.11 -3.97
C TRP A 166 -2.71 -1.11 -4.27
N SER A 167 -2.07 0.04 -4.16
CA SER A 167 -0.75 0.25 -4.73
C SER A 167 0.30 0.76 -3.74
N TRP A 168 1.56 0.45 -4.00
CA TRP A 168 2.74 1.07 -3.44
C TRP A 168 3.49 1.83 -4.53
N ASN A 169 3.73 3.12 -4.30
CA ASN A 169 4.35 4.00 -5.28
C ASN A 169 3.64 3.99 -6.65
N SER A 170 2.31 3.95 -6.63
CA SER A 170 1.46 3.81 -7.83
C SER A 170 1.84 2.60 -8.69
N ARG A 171 2.24 1.50 -8.04
CA ARG A 171 2.49 0.19 -8.64
C ARG A 171 1.81 -0.90 -7.84
N VAL A 172 1.54 -2.01 -8.50
CA VAL A 172 1.03 -3.24 -7.90
C VAL A 172 1.94 -4.40 -8.26
N PHE A 173 2.02 -5.43 -7.43
CA PHE A 173 2.80 -6.61 -7.76
C PHE A 173 2.26 -7.28 -9.05
N PRO A 174 3.15 -7.69 -9.98
CA PRO A 174 4.61 -7.78 -9.88
C PRO A 174 5.37 -6.51 -10.33
N GLY A 175 4.71 -5.38 -10.53
CA GLY A 175 5.33 -4.12 -10.92
C GLY A 175 6.06 -3.37 -9.78
N ILE A 176 5.90 -3.82 -8.53
CA ILE A 176 6.64 -3.29 -7.38
C ILE A 176 8.01 -3.95 -7.32
N ASP A 177 9.07 -3.15 -7.29
CA ASP A 177 10.44 -3.66 -7.19
C ASP A 177 10.65 -4.40 -5.87
N SER A 178 11.44 -5.49 -5.89
CA SER A 178 11.84 -6.21 -4.68
C SER A 178 12.82 -5.38 -3.82
N LEU A 179 12.80 -5.64 -2.51
CA LEU A 179 13.70 -5.04 -1.56
C LEU A 179 14.97 -5.92 -1.47
N ASN A 180 16.00 -5.57 -2.25
CA ASN A 180 17.22 -6.37 -2.37
C ASN A 180 18.26 -5.90 -1.36
N VAL A 181 18.65 -6.76 -0.43
CA VAL A 181 19.55 -6.43 0.67
C VAL A 181 20.57 -7.54 0.92
N ARG A 182 21.69 -7.17 1.50
CA ARG A 182 22.70 -8.14 1.93
C ARG A 182 22.34 -8.67 3.32
N LEU A 183 22.70 -9.91 3.60
CA LEU A 183 22.60 -10.51 4.92
C LEU A 183 23.33 -9.62 5.95
N ASN A 184 22.65 -9.32 7.05
CA ASN A 184 23.05 -8.41 8.13
C ASN A 184 23.04 -6.91 7.79
N ASP A 185 22.56 -6.50 6.62
CA ASP A 185 22.31 -5.07 6.38
C ASP A 185 21.27 -4.54 7.39
N LYS A 186 21.52 -3.34 7.88
CA LYS A 186 20.54 -2.57 8.62
C LYS A 186 19.62 -1.87 7.62
N VAL A 187 18.35 -2.20 7.67
CA VAL A 187 17.34 -1.77 6.71
C VAL A 187 16.36 -0.79 7.35
N ARG A 188 16.02 0.26 6.64
CA ARG A 188 14.90 1.16 6.96
C ARG A 188 13.88 1.11 5.86
N ILE A 189 12.61 1.00 6.24
CA ILE A 189 11.48 1.16 5.34
C ILE A 189 10.65 2.34 5.82
N ARG A 190 10.45 3.32 4.94
CA ARG A 190 9.61 4.50 5.17
C ARG A 190 8.30 4.31 4.44
N ILE A 191 7.19 4.47 5.15
CA ILE A 191 5.86 4.25 4.59
C ILE A 191 4.99 5.45 4.91
N GLY A 192 4.32 5.99 3.90
CA GLY A 192 3.31 7.04 4.03
C GLY A 192 1.98 6.57 3.47
N ASN A 193 0.88 6.83 4.18
CA ASN A 193 -0.44 6.39 3.77
C ASN A 193 -1.29 7.58 3.29
N LEU A 194 -1.56 7.63 2.00
CA LEU A 194 -2.44 8.60 1.35
C LEU A 194 -3.67 7.94 0.70
N THR A 195 -4.08 6.78 1.22
CA THR A 195 -5.33 6.10 0.86
C THR A 195 -6.47 6.56 1.77
N MET A 196 -7.66 6.01 1.56
CA MET A 196 -8.85 6.29 2.37
C MET A 196 -9.07 5.28 3.51
N THR A 197 -8.13 4.37 3.75
CA THR A 197 -8.20 3.36 4.83
C THR A 197 -6.83 3.10 5.45
N ASN A 198 -6.81 2.44 6.61
CA ASN A 198 -5.56 2.00 7.23
C ASN A 198 -4.97 0.77 6.53
N HIS A 199 -3.67 0.59 6.68
CA HIS A 199 -2.94 -0.54 6.12
C HIS A 199 -2.02 -1.16 7.18
N PRO A 200 -2.34 -2.37 7.68
CA PRO A 200 -1.41 -3.14 8.49
C PRO A 200 -0.34 -3.76 7.59
N ILE A 201 0.88 -3.23 7.67
CA ILE A 201 2.01 -3.66 6.85
C ILE A 201 2.82 -4.70 7.61
N HIS A 202 2.97 -5.88 7.01
CA HIS A 202 3.58 -7.06 7.60
C HIS A 202 4.86 -7.45 6.86
N LEU A 203 5.87 -7.84 7.63
CA LEU A 203 7.13 -8.39 7.13
C LEU A 203 7.31 -9.82 7.66
N HIS A 204 7.53 -10.75 6.74
CA HIS A 204 7.85 -12.13 7.08
C HIS A 204 9.31 -12.30 7.53
N GLY A 205 9.54 -13.30 8.37
CA GLY A 205 10.87 -13.77 8.76
C GLY A 205 11.69 -12.82 9.63
N HIS A 206 11.24 -11.59 9.82
CA HIS A 206 11.95 -10.56 10.57
C HIS A 206 10.99 -9.79 11.47
N GLU A 207 11.51 -9.31 12.58
CA GLU A 207 10.87 -8.30 13.42
C GLU A 207 11.52 -6.93 13.19
N PHE A 208 10.78 -5.87 13.32
CA PHE A 208 11.27 -4.51 13.15
C PHE A 208 10.90 -3.59 14.31
N LEU A 209 11.70 -2.54 14.51
CA LEU A 209 11.40 -1.44 15.43
C LEU A 209 10.72 -0.31 14.68
N VAL A 210 9.67 0.28 15.26
CA VAL A 210 9.08 1.52 14.77
C VAL A 210 9.93 2.69 15.29
N THR A 211 10.81 3.20 14.44
CA THR A 211 11.82 4.22 14.82
C THR A 211 11.40 5.63 14.50
N GLY A 212 10.32 5.82 13.74
CA GLY A 212 9.76 7.13 13.39
C GLY A 212 8.28 7.08 13.08
N THR A 213 7.63 8.21 13.32
CA THR A 213 6.23 8.48 12.99
C THR A 213 6.15 9.75 12.15
N ASP A 214 4.94 10.19 11.79
CA ASP A 214 4.67 11.49 11.17
C ASP A 214 5.15 12.68 12.04
N GLY A 215 5.33 12.46 13.34
CA GLY A 215 5.91 13.41 14.28
C GLY A 215 7.44 13.49 14.25
N GLY A 216 8.12 12.61 13.50
CA GLY A 216 9.58 12.48 13.48
C GLY A 216 10.08 11.25 14.24
N PRO A 217 11.37 11.20 14.64
CA PRO A 217 11.95 10.03 15.30
C PRO A 217 11.34 9.78 16.67
N THR A 218 11.06 8.51 16.97
CA THR A 218 10.51 8.08 18.26
C THR A 218 11.60 7.97 19.33
N PRO A 219 11.32 8.30 20.60
CA PRO A 219 12.23 8.05 21.71
C PRO A 219 12.62 6.56 21.79
N LYS A 220 13.88 6.25 22.08
CA LYS A 220 14.35 4.85 22.16
C LYS A 220 13.57 4.02 23.18
N SER A 221 13.12 4.61 24.28
CA SER A 221 12.34 3.95 25.33
C SER A 221 10.92 3.56 24.93
N THR A 222 10.39 4.10 23.81
CA THR A 222 9.05 3.80 23.32
C THR A 222 9.06 2.83 22.12
N ARG A 223 10.26 2.45 21.65
CA ARG A 223 10.41 1.50 20.56
C ARG A 223 10.17 0.09 21.05
N ARG A 224 9.41 -0.66 20.28
CA ARG A 224 9.13 -2.08 20.54
C ARG A 224 9.25 -2.85 19.24
N TYR A 225 9.54 -4.13 19.35
CA TYR A 225 9.54 -5.03 18.20
C TYR A 225 8.11 -5.36 17.77
N GLU A 226 7.89 -5.30 16.49
CA GLU A 226 6.63 -5.65 15.84
C GLU A 226 6.94 -6.42 14.55
N VAL A 227 5.96 -7.16 14.04
CA VAL A 227 6.02 -7.83 12.74
C VAL A 227 4.95 -7.29 11.80
N THR A 228 4.00 -6.53 12.35
CA THR A 228 2.93 -5.86 11.60
C THR A 228 2.66 -4.49 12.21
N GLN A 229 2.78 -3.44 11.41
CA GLN A 229 2.51 -2.07 11.84
C GLN A 229 1.29 -1.52 11.09
N ASP A 230 0.27 -1.13 11.84
CA ASP A 230 -0.87 -0.42 11.27
C ASP A 230 -0.51 1.04 10.96
N ILE A 231 -0.84 1.49 9.75
CA ILE A 231 -0.56 2.84 9.27
C ILE A 231 -1.90 3.49 8.91
N ALA A 232 -2.36 4.39 9.75
CA ALA A 232 -3.60 5.11 9.52
C ALA A 232 -3.48 6.12 8.37
N VAL A 233 -4.62 6.58 7.85
CA VAL A 233 -4.69 7.60 6.80
C VAL A 233 -3.94 8.86 7.24
N GLY A 234 -3.13 9.43 6.36
CA GLY A 234 -2.33 10.62 6.64
C GLY A 234 -1.08 10.39 7.51
N GLN A 235 -0.79 9.16 7.92
CA GLN A 235 0.35 8.85 8.78
C GLN A 235 1.57 8.36 8.01
N MET A 236 2.75 8.61 8.57
CA MET A 236 4.02 8.01 8.16
C MET A 236 4.58 7.13 9.28
N ARG A 237 5.29 6.08 8.89
CA ARG A 237 6.06 5.20 9.80
C ARG A 237 7.44 4.93 9.22
N GLN A 238 8.42 4.79 10.12
CA GLN A 238 9.74 4.23 9.81
C GLN A 238 9.90 2.91 10.54
N LEU A 239 10.20 1.86 9.78
CA LEU A 239 10.44 0.51 10.28
C LEU A 239 11.93 0.22 10.09
N GLU A 240 12.62 -0.21 11.14
CA GLU A 240 14.05 -0.57 11.05
C GLU A 240 14.30 -1.96 11.60
N PHE A 241 15.08 -2.75 10.87
CA PHE A 241 15.45 -4.11 11.25
C PHE A 241 16.84 -4.48 10.70
N ILE A 242 17.36 -5.60 11.20
CA ILE A 242 18.54 -6.25 10.63
C ILE A 242 18.07 -7.39 9.74
N ALA A 243 18.55 -7.46 8.50
CA ALA A 243 18.24 -8.54 7.57
C ALA A 243 19.03 -9.80 7.96
N SER A 244 18.63 -10.47 9.05
CA SER A 244 19.38 -11.56 9.70
C SER A 244 19.16 -12.92 9.09
N GLU A 245 18.09 -13.10 8.31
CA GLU A 245 17.71 -14.40 7.74
C GLU A 245 17.77 -14.37 6.21
N GLU A 246 18.61 -15.23 5.62
CA GLU A 246 18.76 -15.37 4.18
C GLU A 246 17.50 -15.98 3.55
N GLY A 247 17.07 -15.47 2.40
CA GLY A 247 15.89 -16.00 1.68
C GLY A 247 15.07 -14.92 0.97
N ASP A 248 13.89 -15.34 0.52
CA ASP A 248 12.87 -14.47 -0.05
C ASP A 248 11.69 -14.39 0.92
N TRP A 249 11.45 -13.19 1.42
CA TRP A 249 10.48 -12.94 2.49
C TRP A 249 9.36 -12.06 1.99
N ALA A 250 8.11 -12.46 2.20
CA ALA A 250 6.96 -11.66 1.84
C ALA A 250 6.92 -10.35 2.65
N PHE A 251 6.64 -9.25 1.98
CA PHE A 251 6.39 -7.94 2.57
C PHE A 251 5.10 -7.39 1.97
N HIS A 252 4.05 -7.21 2.78
CA HIS A 252 2.72 -6.93 2.24
C HIS A 252 1.77 -6.26 3.23
N CYS A 253 0.67 -5.69 2.72
CA CYS A 253 -0.47 -5.32 3.52
C CYS A 253 -1.21 -6.57 4.00
N HIS A 254 -1.55 -6.66 5.30
CA HIS A 254 -2.20 -7.85 5.86
C HIS A 254 -3.73 -7.85 5.70
N LYS A 255 -4.31 -6.85 5.04
CA LYS A 255 -5.68 -6.92 4.52
C LYS A 255 -5.66 -7.72 3.23
N SER A 256 -6.21 -8.94 3.23
CA SER A 256 -6.13 -9.89 2.11
C SER A 256 -6.60 -9.31 0.77
N HIS A 257 -7.67 -8.51 0.78
CA HIS A 257 -8.20 -7.86 -0.42
C HIS A 257 -7.22 -6.82 -1.02
N HIS A 258 -6.33 -6.24 -0.21
CA HIS A 258 -5.33 -5.28 -0.68
C HIS A 258 -4.12 -5.95 -1.35
N THR A 259 -3.99 -7.27 -1.24
CA THR A 259 -2.97 -8.09 -1.92
C THR A 259 -3.55 -8.80 -3.15
N MET A 260 -4.61 -8.28 -3.71
CA MET A 260 -5.24 -8.76 -4.93
C MET A 260 -5.44 -7.59 -5.89
N ASN A 261 -5.23 -7.84 -7.19
CA ASN A 261 -5.42 -6.83 -8.23
C ASN A 261 -6.87 -6.85 -8.73
N ALA A 262 -7.40 -5.66 -9.03
CA ALA A 262 -8.68 -5.50 -9.72
C ALA A 262 -9.83 -6.36 -9.14
N MET A 263 -9.90 -6.47 -7.81
CA MET A 263 -10.99 -7.17 -7.14
C MET A 263 -12.34 -6.53 -7.48
N GLY A 264 -13.10 -7.20 -8.36
CA GLY A 264 -14.54 -6.98 -8.43
C GLY A 264 -15.21 -7.66 -7.24
N HIS A 265 -15.92 -6.91 -6.41
CA HIS A 265 -16.68 -7.46 -5.27
C HIS A 265 -17.89 -8.29 -5.70
N ASP A 266 -18.21 -8.31 -6.99
CA ASP A 266 -19.41 -8.93 -7.56
C ASP A 266 -19.19 -10.34 -8.13
N VAL A 267 -18.00 -10.94 -7.90
CA VAL A 267 -17.74 -12.32 -8.35
C VAL A 267 -18.39 -13.30 -7.37
N PRO A 268 -19.47 -14.00 -7.77
CA PRO A 268 -20.08 -14.99 -6.88
C PRO A 268 -19.09 -16.12 -6.59
N THR A 269 -18.96 -16.47 -5.32
CA THR A 269 -18.14 -17.58 -4.87
C THR A 269 -18.99 -18.75 -4.42
N LEU A 270 -18.54 -19.96 -4.75
CA LEU A 270 -19.14 -21.21 -4.26
C LEU A 270 -18.29 -21.86 -3.14
N ILE A 271 -17.34 -21.12 -2.56
CA ILE A 271 -16.52 -21.63 -1.47
C ILE A 271 -17.41 -22.04 -0.29
N GLY A 272 -17.20 -23.27 0.22
CA GLY A 272 -17.99 -23.81 1.31
C GLY A 272 -19.37 -24.37 0.93
N VAL A 273 -19.72 -24.33 -0.35
CA VAL A 273 -20.94 -24.95 -0.90
C VAL A 273 -20.56 -26.27 -1.61
N ASP A 274 -21.33 -27.33 -1.43
CA ASP A 274 -21.17 -28.53 -2.25
C ASP A 274 -21.61 -28.24 -3.68
N HIS A 275 -20.66 -27.99 -4.53
CA HIS A 275 -20.87 -27.61 -5.92
C HIS A 275 -20.53 -28.71 -6.93
N ARG A 276 -20.34 -29.95 -6.49
CA ARG A 276 -20.05 -31.10 -7.34
C ARG A 276 -21.09 -31.21 -8.48
N GLY A 277 -20.63 -31.06 -9.72
CA GLY A 277 -21.49 -31.05 -10.92
C GLY A 277 -22.28 -29.76 -11.14
N LEU A 278 -22.25 -28.77 -10.21
CA LEU A 278 -22.94 -27.49 -10.38
C LEU A 278 -22.21 -26.62 -11.40
N ALA A 279 -20.89 -26.52 -11.33
CA ALA A 279 -20.05 -25.82 -12.29
C ALA A 279 -20.36 -26.26 -13.74
N LYS A 280 -20.44 -27.56 -14.00
CA LYS A 280 -20.77 -28.13 -15.30
C LYS A 280 -22.18 -27.78 -15.80
N ARG A 281 -23.13 -27.54 -14.89
CA ARG A 281 -24.48 -27.11 -15.19
C ARG A 281 -24.58 -25.61 -15.46
N ILE A 282 -23.88 -24.81 -14.63
CA ILE A 282 -23.87 -23.35 -14.77
C ILE A 282 -23.15 -22.94 -16.07
N SER A 283 -21.99 -23.51 -16.38
CA SER A 283 -21.25 -23.20 -17.61
C SER A 283 -21.99 -23.56 -18.89
N LYS A 284 -23.00 -24.43 -18.82
CA LYS A 284 -23.91 -24.66 -19.98
C LYS A 284 -24.96 -23.57 -20.14
N LEU A 285 -25.34 -22.90 -19.06
CA LEU A 285 -26.37 -21.86 -19.09
C LEU A 285 -25.76 -20.48 -19.29
N ILE A 286 -24.55 -20.28 -18.73
CA ILE A 286 -23.79 -19.02 -18.77
C ILE A 286 -22.35 -19.43 -19.15
N PRO A 287 -22.00 -19.46 -20.46
CA PRO A 287 -20.69 -19.95 -20.89
C PRO A 287 -19.50 -19.23 -20.29
N ASP A 288 -19.63 -17.94 -19.97
CA ASP A 288 -18.58 -17.09 -19.42
C ASP A 288 -18.64 -17.01 -17.88
N TYR A 289 -19.48 -17.83 -17.23
CA TYR A 289 -19.58 -17.85 -15.78
C TYR A 289 -18.35 -18.53 -15.18
N MET A 290 -17.60 -17.76 -14.41
CA MET A 290 -16.40 -18.24 -13.71
C MET A 290 -16.81 -18.83 -12.37
N VAL A 291 -16.60 -20.14 -12.22
CA VAL A 291 -16.76 -20.84 -10.95
C VAL A 291 -15.39 -20.93 -10.31
N MET A 292 -15.24 -20.44 -9.08
CA MET A 292 -14.02 -20.69 -8.32
C MET A 292 -13.91 -22.19 -8.03
N GLY A 293 -12.81 -22.78 -8.46
CA GLY A 293 -12.56 -24.21 -8.39
C GLY A 293 -12.39 -24.76 -6.95
N GLU A 294 -12.02 -26.02 -6.85
CA GLU A 294 -11.85 -26.70 -5.56
C GLU A 294 -10.73 -26.12 -4.70
N ARG A 295 -9.74 -25.49 -5.31
CA ARG A 295 -8.62 -24.80 -4.65
C ARG A 295 -8.90 -23.30 -4.39
N GLY A 296 -10.15 -22.86 -4.62
CA GLY A 296 -10.54 -21.48 -4.37
C GLY A 296 -9.81 -20.48 -5.27
N MET A 297 -9.15 -19.48 -4.66
CA MET A 297 -8.46 -18.42 -5.40
C MET A 297 -7.22 -18.89 -6.16
N ALA A 298 -6.61 -20.02 -5.78
CA ALA A 298 -5.47 -20.60 -6.48
C ALA A 298 -5.80 -20.95 -7.94
N ASP A 299 -7.02 -21.45 -8.19
CA ASP A 299 -7.46 -21.76 -9.55
C ASP A 299 -7.50 -20.51 -10.44
N MET A 300 -7.74 -19.33 -9.85
CA MET A 300 -7.75 -18.08 -10.61
C MET A 300 -6.33 -17.58 -10.94
N ALA A 301 -5.33 -17.89 -10.12
CA ALA A 301 -3.94 -17.53 -10.38
C ALA A 301 -3.35 -18.36 -11.56
N GLU A 302 -3.84 -19.57 -11.77
CA GLU A 302 -3.35 -20.50 -12.79
C GLU A 302 -4.17 -20.49 -14.09
N MET A 303 -5.33 -19.79 -14.11
CA MET A 303 -6.17 -19.74 -15.31
C MET A 303 -5.61 -18.79 -16.35
N GLU A 304 -5.26 -19.34 -17.52
CA GLU A 304 -5.05 -18.56 -18.76
C GLU A 304 -6.40 -18.12 -19.32
N MET A 305 -6.84 -16.92 -18.93
CA MET A 305 -8.05 -16.32 -19.51
C MET A 305 -7.68 -15.14 -20.40
N PRO A 306 -8.36 -14.94 -21.53
CA PRO A 306 -8.23 -13.70 -22.28
C PRO A 306 -8.78 -12.56 -21.41
N LEU A 307 -7.87 -11.72 -20.90
CA LEU A 307 -8.25 -10.53 -20.15
C LEU A 307 -8.58 -9.39 -21.13
N PRO A 308 -9.48 -8.46 -20.77
CA PRO A 308 -9.65 -7.22 -21.49
C PRO A 308 -8.32 -6.48 -21.64
N GLU A 309 -8.23 -5.60 -22.63
CA GLU A 309 -7.08 -4.70 -22.77
C GLU A 309 -6.86 -3.92 -21.46
N ASN A 310 -5.60 -3.61 -21.16
CA ASN A 310 -5.20 -2.87 -19.95
C ASN A 310 -5.82 -3.43 -18.65
N THR A 311 -5.76 -4.73 -18.49
CA THR A 311 -6.23 -5.43 -17.29
C THR A 311 -5.13 -6.38 -16.82
N ILE A 312 -5.00 -6.59 -15.52
CA ILE A 312 -4.08 -7.56 -14.94
C ILE A 312 -4.84 -8.65 -14.19
N PRO A 313 -4.34 -9.88 -14.14
CA PRO A 313 -4.90 -10.94 -13.31
C PRO A 313 -4.97 -10.52 -11.84
N MET A 314 -5.92 -11.08 -11.12
CA MET A 314 -6.13 -10.80 -9.70
C MET A 314 -4.89 -11.12 -8.85
N MET A 315 -4.21 -12.21 -9.14
CA MET A 315 -2.96 -12.64 -8.55
C MET A 315 -1.98 -12.93 -9.67
N THR A 316 -0.75 -12.45 -9.56
CA THR A 316 0.21 -12.53 -10.65
C THR A 316 1.62 -12.69 -10.12
N GLY A 317 2.46 -13.30 -10.91
CA GLY A 317 3.89 -13.43 -10.68
C GLY A 317 4.31 -14.89 -10.56
N GLU A 318 5.42 -15.20 -11.21
CA GLU A 318 6.05 -16.53 -11.12
C GLU A 318 7.00 -16.56 -9.94
N GLY A 319 6.84 -17.55 -9.08
CA GLY A 319 7.75 -17.86 -7.99
C GLY A 319 8.50 -19.16 -8.20
N PRO A 320 9.41 -19.54 -7.30
CA PRO A 320 10.21 -20.76 -7.45
C PRO A 320 9.39 -22.05 -7.33
N PHE A 321 8.15 -21.99 -6.86
CA PHE A 321 7.26 -23.14 -6.66
C PHE A 321 5.93 -23.00 -7.44
N GLY A 322 5.87 -22.13 -8.42
CA GLY A 322 4.66 -21.81 -9.19
C GLY A 322 4.20 -20.39 -9.01
N SER A 323 2.95 -20.11 -9.37
CA SER A 323 2.38 -18.78 -9.24
C SER A 323 2.36 -18.29 -7.80
N VAL A 324 2.81 -17.06 -7.60
CA VAL A 324 2.66 -16.37 -6.31
C VAL A 324 1.22 -15.89 -6.22
N GLU A 325 0.48 -16.40 -5.23
CA GLU A 325 -0.95 -16.09 -5.04
C GLU A 325 -1.15 -14.72 -4.35
N MET A 326 -0.44 -13.70 -4.85
CA MET A 326 -0.47 -12.33 -4.36
C MET A 326 -0.43 -11.35 -5.53
N GLY A 327 -1.01 -10.19 -5.30
CA GLY A 327 -1.00 -9.02 -6.17
C GLY A 327 -1.05 -7.75 -5.32
N GLY A 328 -1.45 -6.62 -5.90
CA GLY A 328 -1.66 -5.38 -5.13
C GLY A 328 -0.47 -4.93 -4.30
N MET A 329 -0.72 -4.67 -3.02
CA MET A 329 0.28 -4.22 -2.04
C MET A 329 1.14 -5.37 -1.52
N PHE A 330 1.92 -5.97 -2.38
CA PHE A 330 2.85 -7.06 -2.10
C PHE A 330 4.20 -6.80 -2.75
N SER A 331 5.28 -7.18 -2.07
CA SER A 331 6.63 -7.26 -2.63
C SER A 331 7.44 -8.31 -1.86
N VAL A 332 8.69 -8.51 -2.28
CA VAL A 332 9.59 -9.52 -1.70
C VAL A 332 10.84 -8.84 -1.17
N LEU A 333 11.13 -9.07 0.11
CA LEU A 333 12.44 -8.77 0.69
C LEU A 333 13.38 -9.94 0.34
N LYS A 334 14.39 -9.67 -0.49
CA LYS A 334 15.39 -10.66 -0.93
C LYS A 334 16.70 -10.44 -0.18
N VAL A 335 16.99 -11.33 0.76
CA VAL A 335 18.20 -11.28 1.60
C VAL A 335 19.22 -12.27 1.06
N ARG A 336 20.41 -11.82 0.71
CA ARG A 336 21.50 -12.63 0.15
C ARG A 336 22.83 -12.36 0.84
N LYS A 337 23.56 -13.41 1.21
CA LYS A 337 24.89 -13.26 1.83
C LYS A 337 25.98 -12.80 0.87
N ASP A 338 25.85 -13.12 -0.40
CA ASP A 338 26.80 -12.82 -1.48
C ASP A 338 26.46 -11.53 -2.22
N GLN A 339 25.38 -10.83 -1.89
CA GLN A 339 25.07 -9.49 -2.39
C GLN A 339 26.18 -8.51 -2.00
N LYS A 340 26.65 -7.68 -2.92
CA LYS A 340 27.66 -6.66 -2.60
C LYS A 340 27.02 -5.52 -1.79
N PRO A 341 27.79 -4.88 -0.89
CA PRO A 341 27.31 -3.69 -0.19
C PRO A 341 26.80 -2.64 -1.18
N GLY A 342 25.57 -2.15 -0.94
CA GLY A 342 24.94 -1.12 -1.79
C GLY A 342 24.46 -1.60 -3.17
N ASP A 343 24.59 -2.89 -3.51
CA ASP A 343 24.03 -3.44 -4.75
C ASP A 343 22.51 -3.51 -4.63
N THR A 344 21.82 -2.93 -5.61
CA THR A 344 20.36 -2.85 -5.67
C THR A 344 19.74 -3.83 -6.67
N LYS A 345 20.57 -4.56 -7.42
CA LYS A 345 20.09 -5.48 -8.45
C LYS A 345 19.31 -6.62 -7.83
N ASP A 346 18.25 -7.03 -8.52
CA ASP A 346 17.50 -8.23 -8.16
C ASP A 346 18.40 -9.47 -8.28
N PRO A 347 18.63 -10.21 -7.19
CA PRO A 347 19.46 -11.41 -7.21
C PRO A 347 18.74 -12.64 -7.81
N GLY A 348 17.50 -12.50 -8.25
CA GLY A 348 16.63 -13.63 -8.62
C GLY A 348 16.03 -14.33 -7.41
N TRP A 349 15.35 -15.45 -7.67
CA TRP A 349 14.72 -16.26 -6.62
C TRP A 349 15.74 -17.04 -5.81
N TYR A 350 15.48 -17.16 -4.50
CA TYR A 350 16.33 -17.90 -3.58
C TYR A 350 16.35 -19.38 -3.89
N GLN A 351 17.55 -19.96 -3.92
CA GLN A 351 17.74 -21.40 -4.09
C GLN A 351 17.81 -22.06 -2.72
N HIS A 352 16.74 -22.70 -2.32
CA HIS A 352 16.65 -23.36 -1.01
C HIS A 352 17.65 -24.51 -0.90
N PRO A 353 18.43 -24.61 0.17
CA PRO A 353 19.26 -25.77 0.42
C PRO A 353 18.40 -27.04 0.50
N LYS A 354 18.96 -28.16 0.05
CA LYS A 354 18.26 -29.45 0.07
C LYS A 354 17.78 -29.78 1.49
N GLY A 355 16.50 -30.12 1.63
CA GLY A 355 15.90 -30.52 2.90
C GLY A 355 15.47 -29.35 3.81
N THR A 356 15.48 -28.11 3.30
CA THR A 356 15.03 -26.90 4.06
C THR A 356 13.65 -26.39 3.61
N VAL A 357 13.03 -27.03 2.63
CA VAL A 357 11.68 -26.73 2.18
C VAL A 357 10.71 -27.71 2.81
N ALA A 358 9.52 -27.24 3.19
CA ALA A 358 8.44 -28.12 3.63
C ALA A 358 8.12 -29.15 2.53
N TYR A 359 7.80 -30.36 2.93
CA TYR A 359 7.60 -31.49 2.02
C TYR A 359 6.33 -32.28 2.36
N GLU A 360 5.81 -33.00 1.39
CA GLU A 360 4.67 -33.91 1.57
C GLU A 360 5.01 -35.06 2.54
N TRP A 361 4.13 -35.26 3.52
CA TRP A 361 4.24 -36.39 4.42
C TRP A 361 3.75 -37.65 3.72
N THR A 362 4.66 -38.59 3.45
CA THR A 362 4.36 -39.88 2.80
C THR A 362 4.43 -41.08 3.78
N GLY A 363 4.50 -40.81 5.08
CA GLY A 363 4.51 -41.86 6.11
C GLY A 363 3.09 -42.35 6.44
N GLU A 364 2.99 -43.17 7.52
CA GLU A 364 1.71 -43.63 8.00
C GLU A 364 0.75 -42.46 8.29
N PRO A 365 -0.57 -42.61 8.04
CA PRO A 365 -1.55 -41.60 8.36
C PRO A 365 -1.45 -41.17 9.83
N LEU A 366 -1.36 -39.85 10.06
CA LEU A 366 -1.36 -39.32 11.42
C LEU A 366 -2.69 -39.63 12.10
N PRO A 367 -2.67 -40.06 13.40
CA PRO A 367 -3.91 -40.23 14.14
C PRO A 367 -4.69 -38.92 14.15
N PRO A 368 -6.03 -38.98 14.08
CA PRO A 368 -6.84 -37.76 14.19
C PRO A 368 -6.43 -37.00 15.45
N ALA A 369 -6.27 -35.69 15.31
CA ALA A 369 -5.92 -34.83 16.44
C ALA A 369 -6.92 -35.11 17.58
N THR A 370 -6.47 -35.77 18.65
CA THR A 370 -7.28 -35.90 19.85
C THR A 370 -7.60 -34.51 20.31
N ARG A 371 -8.86 -34.11 20.23
CA ARG A 371 -9.31 -32.90 20.94
C ARG A 371 -8.91 -33.14 22.39
N SER A 372 -7.87 -32.46 22.86
CA SER A 372 -7.63 -32.38 24.29
C SER A 372 -8.93 -31.86 24.88
N ASN A 373 -9.63 -32.71 25.63
CA ASN A 373 -10.66 -32.23 26.54
C ASN A 373 -9.93 -31.34 27.55
N ALA A 374 -9.70 -30.10 27.19
CA ALA A 374 -9.37 -29.06 28.14
C ALA A 374 -10.59 -29.00 29.05
N ALA A 375 -10.52 -29.75 30.14
CA ALA A 375 -11.49 -29.62 31.21
C ALA A 375 -11.53 -28.15 31.64
N GLY A 376 -12.56 -27.45 31.24
CA GLY A 376 -12.74 -26.02 31.56
C GLY A 376 -13.24 -25.11 30.46
N ALA A 377 -13.24 -25.51 29.20
CA ALA A 377 -13.95 -24.74 28.17
C ALA A 377 -15.45 -25.03 28.33
N SER A 378 -16.16 -24.13 28.99
CA SER A 378 -17.62 -24.11 28.96
C SER A 378 -18.07 -24.21 27.51
N ALA A 379 -18.74 -25.30 27.16
CA ALA A 379 -19.33 -25.45 25.84
C ALA A 379 -20.22 -24.23 25.59
N MET A 380 -19.89 -23.42 24.58
CA MET A 380 -20.84 -22.40 24.14
C MET A 380 -22.18 -23.09 23.90
N PRO A 381 -23.27 -22.58 24.48
CA PRO A 381 -24.60 -23.19 24.28
C PRO A 381 -24.84 -23.24 22.76
N ARG A 382 -25.14 -24.43 22.24
CA ARG A 382 -25.64 -24.56 20.87
C ARG A 382 -26.98 -23.85 20.83
N VAL A 383 -27.02 -22.65 20.27
CA VAL A 383 -28.28 -21.97 19.98
C VAL A 383 -29.02 -22.86 19.00
N SER A 384 -30.14 -23.39 19.42
CA SER A 384 -31.00 -24.20 18.55
C SER A 384 -31.57 -23.28 17.47
N ALA A 385 -31.73 -23.80 16.24
CA ALA A 385 -32.29 -23.03 15.13
C ALA A 385 -33.72 -22.46 15.42
N LYS A 386 -34.36 -22.89 16.51
CA LYS A 386 -35.63 -22.36 16.95
C LYS A 386 -35.55 -21.06 17.75
N GLU A 387 -34.35 -20.63 18.18
CA GLU A 387 -34.18 -19.41 19.00
C GLU A 387 -33.75 -18.18 18.16
N LEU A 388 -33.59 -18.36 16.86
CA LEU A 388 -33.36 -17.25 15.93
C LEU A 388 -34.69 -16.76 15.33
N GLU A 389 -35.59 -16.26 16.19
CA GLU A 389 -36.72 -15.52 15.70
C GLU A 389 -36.30 -14.07 15.43
N VAL A 390 -36.11 -13.76 14.17
CA VAL A 390 -35.78 -12.39 13.72
C VAL A 390 -37.05 -11.53 13.96
N GLN A 391 -37.07 -10.78 15.05
CA GLN A 391 -38.11 -9.77 15.27
C GLN A 391 -37.87 -8.58 14.32
N ILE A 392 -38.61 -8.57 13.22
CA ILE A 392 -38.63 -7.39 12.33
C ILE A 392 -39.41 -6.28 13.07
N ARG A 393 -38.71 -5.29 13.60
CA ARG A 393 -39.32 -4.07 14.10
C ARG A 393 -39.96 -3.33 12.91
N LYS A 394 -41.29 -3.30 12.84
CA LYS A 394 -41.99 -2.40 11.92
C LYS A 394 -41.64 -0.95 12.29
N PRO A 395 -41.34 -0.07 11.32
CA PRO A 395 -41.16 1.35 11.59
C PRO A 395 -42.45 1.89 12.28
N GLY A 396 -42.26 2.53 13.41
CA GLY A 396 -43.38 3.23 14.06
C GLY A 396 -43.87 4.39 13.18
N PRO A 397 -45.14 4.83 13.31
CA PRO A 397 -45.67 5.92 12.54
C PRO A 397 -44.87 7.20 12.81
N ASN A 398 -44.38 7.82 11.71
CA ASN A 398 -43.69 9.10 11.75
C ASN A 398 -44.55 10.14 12.45
N LYS A 399 -44.07 10.65 13.58
CA LYS A 399 -44.63 11.90 14.13
C LYS A 399 -44.04 13.07 13.29
N PRO A 400 -44.89 13.97 12.78
CA PRO A 400 -44.37 15.14 12.07
C PRO A 400 -43.64 16.05 13.08
N SER A 401 -42.36 16.30 12.82
CA SER A 401 -41.58 17.33 13.53
C SER A 401 -42.06 18.69 13.07
N GLY A 402 -42.86 19.36 13.84
CA GLY A 402 -43.16 20.78 13.67
C GLY A 402 -41.94 21.62 14.01
N HIS A 403 -41.31 22.21 13.01
CA HIS A 403 -40.44 23.34 13.22
C HIS A 403 -41.31 24.58 13.26
N GLN A 404 -41.41 25.23 14.42
CA GLN A 404 -41.77 26.63 14.57
C GLN A 404 -40.45 27.39 14.83
N HIS A 405 -40.22 28.39 13.98
CA HIS A 405 -39.35 29.60 14.03
C HIS A 405 -38.06 29.57 14.86
#